data_0e43e4406b99360fc7607c1c0cf69d74
#
_entry.id   0e43e4406b99360fc7607c1c0cf69d74
#
_cell.length_a   1.000
_cell.length_b   1.000
_cell.length_c   1.000
_cell.angle_alpha   90.00
_cell.angle_beta   90.00
_cell.angle_gamma   90.00
#
_symmetry.space_group_name_H-M   'P 1'
#
loop_
_entity.id
_entity.type
_entity.pdbx_description
1 polymer ?
#
loop_
_entity_poly.entity_id
_entity_poly.type
_entity_poly.pdbx_seq_one_letter_code
_entity_poly.pdbx_strand_id
1 'polypeptide(L)'
;MHLEAIKELVRVDKDWIPTGKGYSLYIRPTCIATDAFLGVHPSKTCKVYTICSPSGPYYATGFKPIKLVADEDHVRAWPGGHGAYKLGANYAPTILPAHQWEQKGYSQLLGVGPNGIIMEGGAMNIFFLWINEQGEKELITCPLNGLILPGITRKSIVQLTRKWNEFKVSER
;
A
#
# COMPACT_ATOMS: atom_id res chain seq x y z
N MET A 1 4.43 23.16 -8.70
CA MET A 1 3.19 23.26 -9.52
C MET A 1 2.13 22.24 -9.14
N HIS A 2 2.35 20.91 -9.25
CA HIS A 2 1.30 19.92 -8.94
C HIS A 2 0.82 19.95 -7.48
N LEU A 3 1.75 20.07 -6.52
CA LEU A 3 1.39 20.17 -5.10
C LEU A 3 0.53 21.42 -4.80
N GLU A 4 0.80 22.55 -5.42
CA GLU A 4 -0.01 23.77 -5.23
C GLU A 4 -1.40 23.61 -5.83
N ALA A 5 -1.53 22.91 -6.97
CA ALA A 5 -2.83 22.56 -7.53
C ALA A 5 -3.64 21.63 -6.60
N ILE A 6 -2.99 20.66 -5.94
CA ILE A 6 -3.65 19.81 -4.94
C ILE A 6 -4.12 20.62 -3.73
N LYS A 7 -3.28 21.53 -3.22
CA LYS A 7 -3.66 22.40 -2.10
C LYS A 7 -4.87 23.29 -2.47
N GLU A 8 -4.88 23.82 -3.68
CA GLU A 8 -6.00 24.64 -4.16
C GLU A 8 -7.28 23.81 -4.32
N LEU A 9 -7.18 22.60 -4.90
CA LEU A 9 -8.33 21.69 -5.00
C LEU A 9 -8.94 21.41 -3.62
N VAL A 10 -8.10 21.08 -2.61
CA VAL A 10 -8.58 20.83 -1.24
C VAL A 10 -9.20 22.09 -0.63
N ARG A 11 -8.69 23.29 -0.95
CA ARG A 11 -9.25 24.56 -0.46
C ARG A 11 -10.61 24.84 -1.06
N VAL A 12 -10.79 24.56 -2.35
CA VAL A 12 -12.06 24.72 -3.06
C VAL A 12 -13.10 23.71 -2.55
N ASP A 13 -12.67 22.46 -2.37
CA ASP A 13 -13.55 21.35 -1.98
C ASP A 13 -13.61 21.15 -0.45
N LYS A 14 -13.23 22.14 0.35
CA LYS A 14 -13.17 22.03 1.82
C LYS A 14 -14.48 21.56 2.47
N ASP A 15 -15.62 21.95 1.90
CA ASP A 15 -16.94 21.62 2.44
C ASP A 15 -17.31 20.13 2.21
N TRP A 16 -16.56 19.42 1.37
CA TRP A 16 -16.67 17.97 1.17
C TRP A 16 -15.83 17.16 2.16
N ILE A 17 -15.03 17.81 3.01
CA ILE A 17 -14.20 17.13 4.01
C ILE A 17 -15.12 16.60 5.11
N PRO A 18 -15.22 15.27 5.30
CA PRO A 18 -16.13 14.71 6.30
C PRO A 18 -15.61 14.93 7.72
N THR A 19 -16.49 15.15 8.66
CA THR A 19 -16.17 15.50 10.08
C THR A 19 -16.20 14.33 11.06
N GLY A 20 -16.57 13.13 10.64
CA GLY A 20 -16.67 11.96 11.51
C GLY A 20 -15.28 11.40 11.93
N LYS A 21 -15.19 10.82 13.14
CA LYS A 21 -13.99 10.11 13.58
C LYS A 21 -13.68 8.94 12.63
N GLY A 22 -12.46 8.88 12.11
CA GLY A 22 -12.02 7.86 11.13
C GLY A 22 -12.41 8.18 9.69
N TYR A 23 -13.08 9.30 9.46
CA TYR A 23 -13.36 9.80 8.11
C TYR A 23 -12.25 10.75 7.65
N SER A 24 -12.07 10.87 6.34
CA SER A 24 -11.07 11.74 5.73
C SER A 24 -11.45 12.12 4.30
N LEU A 25 -10.83 13.16 3.76
CA LEU A 25 -10.84 13.41 2.32
C LEU A 25 -9.71 12.62 1.67
N TYR A 26 -10.06 11.68 0.81
CA TYR A 26 -9.08 10.91 0.04
C TYR A 26 -8.63 11.74 -1.18
N ILE A 27 -7.33 11.96 -1.29
CA ILE A 27 -6.72 12.71 -2.40
C ILE A 27 -5.99 11.71 -3.30
N ARG A 28 -6.38 11.66 -4.58
CA ARG A 28 -5.82 10.74 -5.57
C ARG A 28 -5.17 11.49 -6.73
N PRO A 29 -3.89 11.87 -6.62
CA PRO A 29 -3.11 12.27 -7.77
C PRO A 29 -2.88 11.06 -8.69
N THR A 30 -3.07 11.26 -9.99
CA THR A 30 -3.02 10.18 -10.98
C THR A 30 -2.29 10.67 -12.23
N CYS A 31 -1.47 9.80 -12.79
CA CYS A 31 -0.82 10.00 -14.07
C CYS A 31 -1.18 8.85 -15.00
N ILE A 32 -1.69 9.14 -16.17
CA ILE A 32 -1.99 8.14 -17.22
C ILE A 32 -1.26 8.46 -18.50
N ALA A 33 -0.80 7.43 -19.20
CA ALA A 33 -0.29 7.55 -20.55
C ALA A 33 -1.43 7.91 -21.51
N THR A 34 -1.18 8.82 -22.46
CA THR A 34 -2.21 9.31 -23.39
C THR A 34 -1.76 9.31 -24.84
N ASP A 35 -0.72 8.57 -25.18
CA ASP A 35 -0.23 8.44 -26.54
C ASP A 35 -1.28 7.72 -27.41
N ALA A 36 -1.59 8.30 -28.57
CA ALA A 36 -2.54 7.74 -29.53
C ALA A 36 -1.84 6.70 -30.43
N PHE A 37 -1.41 5.60 -29.84
CA PHE A 37 -0.66 4.55 -30.51
C PHE A 37 -1.05 3.16 -30.01
N LEU A 38 -1.08 2.18 -30.92
CA LEU A 38 -1.26 0.76 -30.59
C LEU A 38 0.10 0.07 -30.55
N GLY A 39 0.42 -0.58 -29.46
CA GLY A 39 1.65 -1.33 -29.28
C GLY A 39 2.30 -1.10 -27.91
N VAL A 40 3.40 -1.83 -27.67
CA VAL A 40 4.15 -1.74 -26.39
C VAL A 40 5.35 -0.84 -26.60
N HIS A 41 5.26 0.40 -26.11
CA HIS A 41 6.34 1.38 -26.17
C HIS A 41 6.20 2.42 -25.05
N PRO A 42 7.27 3.15 -24.71
CA PRO A 42 7.16 4.27 -23.78
C PRO A 42 6.26 5.37 -24.34
N SER A 43 5.26 5.80 -23.59
CA SER A 43 4.39 6.90 -23.99
C SER A 43 5.14 8.23 -24.01
N LYS A 44 4.92 9.04 -25.04
CA LYS A 44 5.50 10.38 -25.20
C LYS A 44 4.66 11.46 -24.51
N THR A 45 3.40 11.17 -24.20
CA THR A 45 2.48 12.10 -23.57
C THR A 45 1.78 11.46 -22.36
N CYS A 46 1.47 12.28 -21.37
CA CYS A 46 0.68 11.84 -20.23
C CYS A 46 -0.30 12.90 -19.77
N LYS A 47 -1.36 12.47 -19.11
CA LYS A 47 -2.27 13.34 -18.37
C LYS A 47 -2.05 13.14 -16.88
N VAL A 48 -1.78 14.24 -16.16
CA VAL A 48 -1.70 14.29 -14.70
C VAL A 48 -2.95 15.02 -14.20
N TYR A 49 -3.66 14.40 -13.27
CA TYR A 49 -4.83 15.00 -12.64
C TYR A 49 -4.96 14.55 -11.18
N THR A 50 -5.79 15.23 -10.41
CA THR A 50 -6.12 14.86 -9.04
C THR A 50 -7.62 14.86 -8.86
N ILE A 51 -8.13 13.85 -8.18
CA ILE A 51 -9.52 13.77 -7.72
C ILE A 51 -9.54 13.64 -6.20
N CYS A 52 -10.60 14.17 -5.59
CA CYS A 52 -10.87 14.03 -4.15
C CYS A 52 -12.16 13.23 -3.94
N SER A 53 -12.23 12.49 -2.85
CA SER A 53 -13.43 11.75 -2.45
C SER A 53 -13.54 11.71 -0.93
N PRO A 54 -14.72 11.99 -0.33
CA PRO A 54 -14.98 11.68 1.06
C PRO A 54 -14.82 10.17 1.30
N SER A 55 -14.11 9.79 2.34
CA SER A 55 -13.84 8.39 2.68
C SER A 55 -14.11 8.12 4.14
N GLY A 56 -14.75 7.00 4.43
CA GLY A 56 -14.90 6.45 5.76
C GLY A 56 -13.71 5.57 6.18
N PRO A 57 -13.81 4.90 7.34
CA PRO A 57 -12.83 3.92 7.79
C PRO A 57 -12.58 2.84 6.74
N TYR A 58 -11.32 2.44 6.56
CA TYR A 58 -10.93 1.44 5.56
C TYR A 58 -11.63 0.09 5.77
N TYR A 59 -11.80 -0.34 7.01
CA TYR A 59 -12.62 -1.49 7.39
C TYR A 59 -13.86 -1.03 8.15
N ALA A 60 -15.01 -1.63 7.86
CA ALA A 60 -16.26 -1.38 8.58
C ALA A 60 -16.13 -1.67 10.10
N THR A 61 -15.25 -2.59 10.46
CA THR A 61 -14.91 -2.96 11.85
C THR A 61 -13.98 -1.97 12.55
N GLY A 62 -13.50 -0.92 11.85
CA GLY A 62 -12.50 0.02 12.35
C GLY A 62 -11.14 -0.63 12.58
N PHE A 63 -10.58 -0.48 13.80
CA PHE A 63 -9.27 -1.03 14.19
C PHE A 63 -9.34 -2.42 14.84
N LYS A 64 -10.40 -3.19 14.62
CA LYS A 64 -10.47 -4.57 15.11
C LYS A 64 -9.53 -5.48 14.34
N PRO A 65 -9.04 -6.58 14.95
CA PRO A 65 -8.26 -7.58 14.23
C PRO A 65 -8.98 -8.12 13.00
N ILE A 66 -8.23 -8.35 11.94
CA ILE A 66 -8.71 -8.94 10.69
C ILE A 66 -7.97 -10.24 10.39
N LYS A 67 -8.55 -11.08 9.55
CA LYS A 67 -7.92 -12.31 9.09
C LYS A 67 -7.18 -12.04 7.78
N LEU A 68 -5.91 -12.44 7.74
CA LEU A 68 -5.10 -12.45 6.53
C LEU A 68 -4.94 -13.90 6.04
N VAL A 69 -4.78 -14.08 4.74
CA VAL A 69 -4.35 -15.34 4.14
C VAL A 69 -3.02 -15.12 3.44
N ALA A 70 -2.02 -15.96 3.73
CA ALA A 70 -0.79 -16.03 2.96
C ALA A 70 -1.12 -16.75 1.63
N ASP A 71 -0.96 -16.04 0.53
CA ASP A 71 -1.26 -16.57 -0.81
C ASP A 71 0.07 -16.76 -1.56
N GLU A 72 0.41 -18.00 -1.83
CA GLU A 72 1.63 -18.41 -2.52
C GLU A 72 1.41 -18.61 -4.02
N ASP A 73 0.14 -18.70 -4.46
CA ASP A 73 -0.21 -18.96 -5.85
C ASP A 73 -0.26 -17.68 -6.69
N HIS A 74 -0.60 -16.54 -6.07
CA HIS A 74 -0.80 -15.28 -6.78
C HIS A 74 0.23 -14.23 -6.36
N VAL A 75 1.20 -14.02 -7.23
CA VAL A 75 2.33 -13.12 -6.95
C VAL A 75 1.98 -11.69 -7.33
N ARG A 76 2.09 -10.78 -6.37
CA ARG A 76 1.89 -9.34 -6.57
C ARG A 76 3.02 -8.70 -7.36
N ALA A 77 4.26 -9.06 -7.08
CA ALA A 77 5.46 -8.46 -7.65
C ALA A 77 6.59 -9.47 -7.77
N TRP A 78 7.51 -9.24 -8.71
CA TRP A 78 8.67 -10.08 -8.98
C TRP A 78 9.96 -9.29 -8.86
N PRO A 79 11.09 -9.91 -8.53
CA PRO A 79 12.41 -9.30 -8.65
C PRO A 79 12.64 -8.75 -10.06
N GLY A 80 13.10 -7.50 -10.16
CA GLY A 80 13.27 -6.82 -11.46
C GLY A 80 11.97 -6.25 -12.07
N GLY A 81 10.81 -6.46 -11.41
CA GLY A 81 9.53 -5.87 -11.79
C GLY A 81 9.31 -4.47 -11.21
N HIS A 82 8.06 -4.08 -11.08
CA HIS A 82 7.68 -2.72 -10.69
C HIS A 82 6.91 -2.66 -9.35
N GLY A 83 7.16 -3.61 -8.44
CA GLY A 83 6.50 -3.67 -7.12
C GLY A 83 6.68 -2.43 -6.25
N ALA A 84 7.78 -1.69 -6.42
CA ALA A 84 8.06 -0.44 -5.73
C ALA A 84 7.26 0.77 -6.24
N TYR A 85 6.48 0.62 -7.30
CA TYR A 85 5.72 1.72 -7.91
C TYR A 85 4.23 1.57 -7.67
N LYS A 86 3.51 2.69 -7.57
CA LYS A 86 2.04 2.73 -7.42
C LYS A 86 1.36 2.54 -8.79
N LEU A 87 1.47 1.34 -9.35
CA LEU A 87 0.94 0.99 -10.67
C LEU A 87 -0.26 0.05 -10.54
N GLY A 88 -1.30 0.26 -11.37
CA GLY A 88 -2.47 -0.63 -11.43
C GLY A 88 -2.12 -2.08 -11.71
N ALA A 89 -1.06 -2.32 -12.49
CA ALA A 89 -0.55 -3.65 -12.80
C ALA A 89 -0.12 -4.47 -11.57
N ASN A 90 0.30 -3.83 -10.47
CA ASN A 90 0.63 -4.54 -9.23
C ASN A 90 -0.60 -4.97 -8.42
N TYR A 91 -1.76 -4.36 -8.68
CA TYR A 91 -3.01 -4.65 -7.95
C TYR A 91 -3.92 -5.58 -8.74
N ALA A 92 -3.96 -5.45 -10.07
CA ALA A 92 -4.85 -6.22 -10.94
C ALA A 92 -4.77 -7.75 -10.68
N PRO A 93 -3.59 -8.39 -10.57
CA PRO A 93 -3.50 -9.83 -10.34
C PRO A 93 -4.07 -10.29 -9.00
N THR A 94 -4.18 -9.40 -8.03
CA THR A 94 -4.63 -9.74 -6.66
C THR A 94 -6.13 -9.51 -6.45
N ILE A 95 -6.84 -8.90 -7.39
CA ILE A 95 -8.27 -8.54 -7.23
C ILE A 95 -9.14 -9.81 -7.15
N LEU A 96 -9.02 -10.70 -8.13
CA LEU A 96 -9.82 -11.93 -8.16
C LEU A 96 -9.50 -12.86 -6.98
N PRO A 97 -8.24 -13.16 -6.67
CA PRO A 97 -7.90 -13.94 -5.47
C PRO A 97 -8.41 -13.31 -4.17
N ALA A 98 -8.28 -11.99 -4.00
CA ALA A 98 -8.79 -11.29 -2.82
C ALA A 98 -10.30 -11.49 -2.66
N HIS A 99 -11.06 -11.36 -3.75
CA HIS A 99 -12.51 -11.60 -3.71
C HIS A 99 -12.87 -13.05 -3.34
N GLN A 100 -12.15 -14.04 -3.87
CA GLN A 100 -12.35 -15.44 -3.54
C GLN A 100 -12.07 -15.75 -2.06
N TRP A 101 -11.05 -15.14 -1.49
CA TRP A 101 -10.71 -15.30 -0.09
C TRP A 101 -11.63 -14.52 0.85
N GLU A 102 -12.15 -13.37 0.40
CA GLU A 102 -13.18 -12.62 1.12
C GLU A 102 -14.45 -13.47 1.33
N GLN A 103 -14.88 -14.22 0.32
CA GLN A 103 -16.00 -15.17 0.43
C GLN A 103 -15.76 -16.28 1.47
N LYS A 104 -14.48 -16.56 1.80
CA LYS A 104 -14.07 -17.50 2.85
C LYS A 104 -13.82 -16.83 4.21
N GLY A 105 -14.13 -15.53 4.33
CA GLY A 105 -14.03 -14.77 5.58
C GLY A 105 -12.65 -14.18 5.90
N TYR A 106 -11.76 -14.09 4.90
CA TYR A 106 -10.49 -13.36 5.01
C TYR A 106 -10.66 -11.93 4.53
N SER A 107 -9.96 -10.99 5.16
CA SER A 107 -10.11 -9.57 4.84
C SER A 107 -9.02 -9.05 3.90
N GLN A 108 -7.88 -9.72 3.82
CA GLN A 108 -6.73 -9.32 3.00
C GLN A 108 -5.88 -10.53 2.61
N LEU A 109 -5.21 -10.38 1.45
CA LEU A 109 -4.10 -11.25 1.06
C LEU A 109 -2.80 -10.73 1.68
N LEU A 110 -1.97 -11.62 2.18
CA LEU A 110 -0.56 -11.38 2.43
C LEU A 110 0.20 -11.99 1.25
N GLY A 111 0.87 -11.13 0.48
CA GLY A 111 1.66 -11.57 -0.66
C GLY A 111 2.89 -12.35 -0.20
N VAL A 112 3.02 -13.57 -0.70
CA VAL A 112 4.20 -14.40 -0.54
C VAL A 112 4.86 -14.57 -1.91
N GLY A 113 6.12 -14.18 -2.00
CA GLY A 113 6.88 -14.27 -3.22
C GLY A 113 7.68 -15.58 -3.33
N PRO A 114 8.53 -15.67 -4.35
CA PRO A 114 9.41 -16.84 -4.51
C PRO A 114 10.22 -17.14 -3.25
N ASN A 115 10.38 -18.42 -2.94
CA ASN A 115 11.11 -18.88 -1.76
C ASN A 115 10.50 -18.48 -0.40
N GLY A 116 9.18 -18.25 -0.35
CA GLY A 116 8.49 -17.90 0.88
C GLY A 116 8.74 -16.47 1.37
N ILE A 117 9.26 -15.59 0.52
CA ILE A 117 9.51 -14.19 0.90
C ILE A 117 8.18 -13.47 1.13
N ILE A 118 7.95 -13.04 2.35
CA ILE A 118 6.80 -12.19 2.67
C ILE A 118 7.01 -10.80 2.07
N MET A 119 6.01 -10.31 1.34
CA MET A 119 6.05 -9.00 0.70
C MET A 119 5.22 -7.98 1.49
N GLU A 120 4.00 -7.74 1.05
CA GLU A 120 3.07 -6.81 1.70
C GLU A 120 1.63 -7.33 1.59
N GLY A 121 0.70 -6.76 2.34
CA GLY A 121 -0.73 -6.99 2.13
C GLY A 121 -1.18 -6.43 0.80
N GLY A 122 -2.37 -6.80 0.34
CA GLY A 122 -2.87 -6.41 -0.98
C GLY A 122 -2.76 -4.91 -1.30
N ALA A 123 -2.92 -4.04 -0.30
CA ALA A 123 -2.86 -2.58 -0.47
C ALA A 123 -2.05 -1.86 0.61
N MET A 124 -1.30 -2.56 1.46
CA MET A 124 -0.60 -1.98 2.62
C MET A 124 0.66 -2.75 2.98
N ASN A 125 1.69 -2.03 3.46
CA ASN A 125 2.87 -2.67 4.05
C ASN A 125 2.50 -3.40 5.34
N ILE A 126 3.33 -4.38 5.71
CA ILE A 126 3.13 -5.20 6.91
C ILE A 126 4.29 -5.06 7.87
N PHE A 127 4.00 -5.17 9.15
CA PHE A 127 4.97 -5.26 10.23
C PHE A 127 4.62 -6.44 11.14
N PHE A 128 5.65 -7.08 11.67
CA PHE A 128 5.52 -8.12 12.68
C PHE A 128 6.27 -7.68 13.94
N LEU A 129 5.59 -7.73 15.08
CA LEU A 129 6.24 -7.56 16.37
C LEU A 129 6.31 -8.94 17.02
N TRP A 130 7.52 -9.42 17.21
CA TRP A 130 7.76 -10.79 17.69
C TRP A 130 8.96 -10.86 18.65
N ILE A 131 9.21 -12.05 19.19
CA ILE A 131 10.44 -12.35 19.91
C ILE A 131 11.34 -13.12 18.94
N ASN A 132 12.51 -12.57 18.65
CA ASN A 132 13.44 -13.16 17.70
C ASN A 132 14.19 -14.35 18.28
N GLU A 133 15.06 -14.98 17.49
CA GLU A 133 15.81 -16.19 17.87
C GLU A 133 16.80 -15.94 19.01
N GLN A 134 17.15 -14.68 19.30
CA GLN A 134 18.00 -14.25 20.40
C GLN A 134 17.20 -13.93 21.68
N GLY A 135 15.86 -14.09 21.64
CA GLY A 135 14.97 -13.74 22.75
C GLY A 135 14.69 -12.24 22.87
N GLU A 136 15.04 -11.44 21.85
CA GLU A 136 14.82 -10.00 21.85
C GLU A 136 13.48 -9.63 21.20
N LYS A 137 12.81 -8.61 21.74
CA LYS A 137 11.64 -8.02 21.10
C LYS A 137 12.07 -7.28 19.83
N GLU A 138 11.51 -7.65 18.69
CA GLU A 138 11.87 -7.11 17.39
C GLU A 138 10.63 -6.70 16.59
N LEU A 139 10.66 -5.50 16.00
CA LEU A 139 9.74 -5.06 14.96
C LEU A 139 10.39 -5.28 13.60
N ILE A 140 9.82 -6.19 12.82
CA ILE A 140 10.33 -6.54 11.49
C ILE A 140 9.35 -6.11 10.41
N THR A 141 9.87 -5.64 9.29
CA THR A 141 9.12 -5.37 8.05
C THR A 141 9.97 -5.73 6.84
N CYS A 142 9.33 -5.95 5.70
CA CYS A 142 10.01 -6.32 4.46
C CYS A 142 10.97 -5.23 4.00
N PRO A 143 12.14 -5.58 3.44
CA PRO A 143 13.11 -4.63 2.93
C PRO A 143 12.63 -3.97 1.64
N LEU A 144 13.18 -2.78 1.34
CA LEU A 144 12.92 -2.07 0.08
C LEU A 144 13.78 -2.62 -1.06
N ASN A 145 13.47 -3.84 -1.48
CA ASN A 145 14.20 -4.59 -2.53
C ASN A 145 13.49 -4.57 -3.89
N GLY A 146 12.49 -3.70 -4.07
CA GLY A 146 11.72 -3.59 -5.30
C GLY A 146 10.42 -4.41 -5.32
N LEU A 147 10.18 -5.26 -4.33
CA LEU A 147 8.99 -6.12 -4.25
C LEU A 147 7.80 -5.45 -3.54
N ILE A 148 8.04 -4.42 -2.75
CA ILE A 148 7.01 -3.71 -1.99
C ILE A 148 7.00 -2.21 -2.30
N LEU A 149 5.85 -1.59 -2.10
CA LEU A 149 5.75 -0.14 -2.17
C LEU A 149 6.50 0.50 -0.99
N PRO A 150 7.40 1.51 -1.23
CA PRO A 150 8.05 2.26 -0.16
C PRO A 150 7.05 3.23 0.48
N GLY A 151 6.14 2.70 1.31
CA GLY A 151 5.06 3.47 1.93
C GLY A 151 5.56 4.57 2.86
N ILE A 152 4.94 5.75 2.80
CA ILE A 152 5.30 6.88 3.68
C ILE A 152 4.98 6.56 5.14
N THR A 153 3.83 5.94 5.41
CA THR A 153 3.49 5.47 6.77
C THR A 153 4.49 4.43 7.26
N ARG A 154 4.90 3.47 6.41
CA ARG A 154 5.96 2.51 6.73
C ARG A 154 7.26 3.23 7.14
N LYS A 155 7.70 4.18 6.33
CA LYS A 155 8.90 4.98 6.62
C LYS A 155 8.79 5.69 7.97
N SER A 156 7.64 6.31 8.25
CA SER A 156 7.39 7.01 9.52
C SER A 156 7.42 6.06 10.71
N ILE A 157 6.82 4.88 10.61
CA ILE A 157 6.85 3.85 11.66
C ILE A 157 8.29 3.44 11.94
N VAL A 158 9.07 3.08 10.92
CA VAL A 158 10.48 2.67 11.08
C VAL A 158 11.31 3.77 11.74
N GLN A 159 11.14 5.03 11.33
CA GLN A 159 11.87 6.15 11.90
C GLN A 159 11.49 6.42 13.36
N LEU A 160 10.20 6.41 13.68
CA LEU A 160 9.69 6.66 15.03
C LEU A 160 10.14 5.55 16.00
N THR A 161 9.97 4.30 15.61
CA THR A 161 10.30 3.15 16.47
C THR A 161 11.80 3.02 16.71
N ARG A 162 12.63 3.35 15.72
CA ARG A 162 14.08 3.47 15.91
C ARG A 162 14.45 4.61 16.89
N LYS A 163 13.72 5.73 16.83
CA LYS A 163 13.94 6.86 17.76
C LYS A 163 13.49 6.51 19.19
N TRP A 164 12.43 5.73 19.36
CA TRP A 164 11.98 5.29 20.68
C TRP A 164 12.97 4.34 21.36
N ASN A 165 13.66 3.52 20.55
CA ASN A 165 14.68 2.57 21.02
C ASN A 165 14.17 1.59 22.10
N GLU A 166 12.91 1.17 22.02
CA GLU A 166 12.25 0.26 22.96
C GLU A 166 12.43 -1.22 22.56
N PHE A 167 12.76 -1.46 21.30
CA PHE A 167 12.96 -2.79 20.71
C PHE A 167 13.77 -2.69 19.42
N LYS A 168 14.32 -3.82 18.99
CA LYS A 168 15.05 -3.91 17.74
C LYS A 168 14.11 -3.62 16.54
N VAL A 169 14.61 -2.92 15.53
CA VAL A 169 13.87 -2.61 14.30
C VAL A 169 14.66 -3.09 13.09
N SER A 170 14.11 -4.02 12.35
CA SER A 170 14.76 -4.68 11.21
C SER A 170 13.94 -4.58 9.93
N GLU A 171 14.66 -4.43 8.83
CA GLU A 171 14.11 -4.48 7.47
C GLU A 171 14.74 -5.68 6.76
N ARG A 172 14.09 -6.85 6.82
CA ARG A 172 14.60 -8.12 6.30
C ARG A 172 13.50 -9.06 5.82
#